data_764dd47aba3c603cef91959367750e86
#
_entry.id   764dd47aba3c603cef91959367750e86
#
_cell.length_a   1.000
_cell.length_b   1.000
_cell.length_c   1.000
_cell.angle_alpha   90.00
_cell.angle_beta   90.00
_cell.angle_gamma   90.00
#
_symmetry.space_group_name_H-M   'P 1'
#
loop_
_entity.id
_entity.type
_entity.pdbx_description
1 polymer ?
#
loop_
_entity_poly.entity_id
_entity_poly.type
_entity_poly.pdbx_seq_one_letter_code
_entity_poly.pdbx_strand_id
1 'polypeptide(L)'
;MLVGEHDTSDSVADRRNISAITQHPSYNHDTTDFDFSVLTLAAPVNFSHAAAPVCLPASPSTLYTGHLATVIGWGDTSSEGTQSSSLQEVNVTIISNEQCATAYGDQINR
;
A
#
# COMPACT_ATOMS: atom_id res chain seq x y z
N MET A 1 10.14 -4.75 -10.58
CA MET A 1 9.41 -3.65 -9.91
C MET A 1 9.68 -2.36 -10.68
N LEU A 2 8.72 -1.48 -10.78
CA LEU A 2 8.89 -0.13 -11.33
C LEU A 2 9.07 0.85 -10.18
N VAL A 3 9.95 1.82 -10.33
CA VAL A 3 10.22 2.87 -9.34
C VAL A 3 10.06 4.22 -10.03
N GLY A 4 9.40 5.17 -9.36
CA GLY A 4 9.10 6.46 -9.93
C GLY A 4 8.01 6.42 -11.01
N GLU A 5 7.16 5.40 -10.96
CA GLU A 5 6.06 5.22 -11.91
C GLU A 5 4.88 6.11 -11.53
N HIS A 6 4.27 6.74 -12.51
CA HIS A 6 3.03 7.48 -12.38
C HIS A 6 1.96 6.95 -13.34
N ASP A 7 2.34 6.61 -14.56
CA ASP A 7 1.43 6.05 -15.56
C ASP A 7 1.99 4.75 -16.14
N THR A 8 1.34 3.63 -15.84
CA THR A 8 1.78 2.30 -16.24
C THR A 8 1.72 2.06 -17.76
N SER A 9 1.08 2.97 -18.51
CA SER A 9 1.03 2.91 -19.97
C SER A 9 2.25 3.55 -20.64
N ASP A 10 3.04 4.32 -19.90
CA ASP A 10 4.27 4.88 -20.42
C ASP A 10 5.49 3.98 -20.15
N SER A 11 6.62 4.25 -20.77
CA SER A 11 7.83 3.43 -20.67
C SER A 11 8.96 4.13 -19.89
N VAL A 12 8.64 5.17 -19.13
CA VAL A 12 9.63 6.07 -18.52
C VAL A 12 10.13 5.56 -17.17
N ALA A 13 9.40 4.64 -16.53
CA ALA A 13 9.73 4.13 -15.20
C ALA A 13 11.06 3.40 -15.12
N ASP A 14 11.78 3.62 -14.03
CA ASP A 14 13.01 2.91 -13.72
C ASP A 14 12.72 1.46 -13.31
N ARG A 15 13.12 0.51 -14.15
CA ARG A 15 12.92 -0.93 -13.89
C ARG A 15 14.01 -1.44 -12.96
N ARG A 16 13.61 -1.99 -11.81
CA ARG A 16 14.52 -2.57 -10.82
C ARG A 16 14.27 -4.07 -10.64
N ASN A 17 15.35 -4.82 -10.61
CA ASN A 17 15.30 -6.24 -10.27
C ASN A 17 15.10 -6.41 -8.76
N ILE A 18 14.34 -7.43 -8.39
CA ILE A 18 14.10 -7.83 -7.01
C ILE A 18 15.06 -8.98 -6.71
N SER A 19 15.80 -8.89 -5.61
CA SER A 19 16.67 -9.95 -5.12
C SER A 19 15.98 -10.87 -4.12
N ALA A 20 14.99 -10.36 -3.37
CA ALA A 20 14.22 -11.16 -2.43
C ALA A 20 12.81 -10.58 -2.23
N ILE A 21 11.86 -11.47 -1.93
CA ILE A 21 10.50 -11.14 -1.50
C ILE A 21 10.32 -11.81 -0.13
N THR A 22 10.01 -10.99 0.88
CA THR A 22 9.71 -11.47 2.23
C THR A 22 8.26 -11.19 2.54
N GLN A 23 7.42 -12.20 2.43
CA GLN A 23 6.02 -12.13 2.83
C GLN A 23 5.89 -12.20 4.35
N HIS A 24 4.88 -11.56 4.91
CA HIS A 24 4.63 -11.66 6.35
C HIS A 24 4.41 -13.12 6.76
N PRO A 25 5.08 -13.64 7.82
CA PRO A 25 5.01 -15.06 8.18
C PRO A 25 3.61 -15.53 8.63
N SER A 26 2.76 -14.60 9.04
CA SER A 26 1.37 -14.87 9.45
C SER A 26 0.35 -14.59 8.34
N TYR A 27 0.79 -14.33 7.10
CA TYR A 27 -0.15 -14.10 6.00
C TYR A 27 -1.14 -15.25 5.87
N ASN A 28 -2.42 -14.93 5.83
CA ASN A 28 -3.50 -15.90 5.66
C ASN A 28 -4.24 -15.61 4.37
N HIS A 29 -4.19 -16.54 3.43
CA HIS A 29 -4.81 -16.41 2.12
C HIS A 29 -6.35 -16.38 2.20
N ASP A 30 -6.95 -17.06 3.17
CA ASP A 30 -8.41 -17.19 3.27
C ASP A 30 -9.07 -15.95 3.86
N THR A 31 -8.38 -15.28 4.79
CA THR A 31 -8.86 -14.07 5.47
C THR A 31 -8.19 -12.79 4.98
N THR A 32 -7.16 -12.90 4.15
CA THR A 32 -6.29 -11.78 3.72
C THR A 32 -5.63 -11.01 4.88
N ASP A 33 -5.49 -11.66 6.04
CA ASP A 33 -4.77 -11.07 7.16
C ASP A 33 -3.27 -10.96 6.87
N PHE A 34 -2.64 -9.91 7.40
CA PHE A 34 -1.22 -9.63 7.21
C PHE A 34 -0.79 -9.58 5.74
N ASP A 35 -1.67 -9.06 4.87
CA ASP A 35 -1.44 -8.97 3.43
C ASP A 35 -0.44 -7.87 3.07
N PHE A 36 0.82 -8.11 3.42
CA PHE A 36 1.93 -7.28 3.01
C PHE A 36 3.23 -8.07 2.87
N SER A 37 4.13 -7.53 2.07
CA SER A 37 5.46 -8.09 1.85
C SER A 37 6.52 -7.00 1.71
N VAL A 38 7.76 -7.37 2.00
CA VAL A 38 8.92 -6.53 1.78
C VAL A 38 9.66 -7.02 0.56
N LEU A 39 9.89 -6.14 -0.41
CA LEU A 39 10.67 -6.41 -1.60
C LEU A 39 12.09 -5.85 -1.41
N THR A 40 13.09 -6.71 -1.49
CA THR A 40 14.50 -6.29 -1.48
C THR A 40 14.95 -6.09 -2.92
N LEU A 41 15.43 -4.91 -3.25
CA LEU A 41 15.93 -4.60 -4.58
C LEU A 41 17.35 -5.18 -4.76
N ALA A 42 17.67 -5.61 -5.98
CA ALA A 42 18.98 -6.13 -6.33
C ALA A 42 20.08 -5.04 -6.34
N ALA A 43 19.67 -3.78 -6.49
CA ALA A 43 20.55 -2.61 -6.43
C ALA A 43 19.84 -1.42 -5.78
N PRO A 44 20.57 -0.50 -5.13
CA PRO A 44 20.00 0.71 -4.55
C PRO A 44 19.27 1.58 -5.58
N VAL A 45 18.25 2.31 -5.11
CA VAL A 45 17.59 3.36 -5.88
C VAL A 45 18.18 4.71 -5.53
N ASN A 46 18.50 5.50 -6.52
CA ASN A 46 18.86 6.90 -6.31
C ASN A 46 17.58 7.71 -6.06
N PHE A 47 17.54 8.41 -4.94
CA PHE A 47 16.40 9.27 -4.63
C PHE A 47 16.36 10.46 -5.57
N SER A 48 15.15 10.83 -5.98
CA SER A 48 14.87 11.92 -6.92
C SER A 48 13.47 12.48 -6.65
N HIS A 49 13.04 13.44 -7.45
CA HIS A 49 11.64 13.92 -7.40
C HIS A 49 10.62 12.81 -7.71
N ALA A 50 11.00 11.82 -8.52
CA ALA A 50 10.12 10.72 -8.88
C ALA A 50 10.20 9.52 -7.91
N ALA A 51 11.22 9.45 -7.05
CA ALA A 51 11.41 8.34 -6.13
C ALA A 51 12.03 8.82 -4.83
N ALA A 52 11.25 8.86 -3.77
CA ALA A 52 11.69 9.24 -2.42
C ALA A 52 11.09 8.29 -1.38
N PRO A 53 11.77 8.10 -0.24
CA PRO A 53 11.21 7.28 0.83
C PRO A 53 10.04 7.99 1.51
N VAL A 54 9.05 7.22 1.92
CA VAL A 54 7.97 7.68 2.80
C VAL A 54 8.40 7.53 4.26
N CYS A 55 7.92 8.42 5.13
CA CYS A 55 8.14 8.30 6.56
C CYS A 55 7.39 7.09 7.13
N LEU A 56 8.04 6.37 8.03
CA LEU A 56 7.40 5.33 8.81
C LEU A 56 6.81 5.91 10.10
N PRO A 57 5.80 5.25 10.72
CA PRO A 57 5.27 5.66 12.01
C PRO A 57 6.38 5.72 13.07
N ALA A 58 6.36 6.75 13.92
CA ALA A 58 7.35 6.91 14.99
C ALA A 58 7.24 5.82 16.08
N SER A 59 6.06 5.25 16.26
CA SER A 59 5.79 4.18 17.22
C SER A 59 4.69 3.25 16.71
N PRO A 60 4.84 1.93 16.87
CA PRO A 60 3.80 0.96 16.50
C PRO A 60 2.54 1.06 17.38
N SER A 61 2.63 1.72 18.53
CA SER A 61 1.50 1.91 19.44
C SER A 61 0.69 3.19 19.17
N THR A 62 1.11 4.03 18.22
CA THR A 62 0.37 5.25 17.90
C THR A 62 -0.91 4.90 17.15
N LEU A 63 -2.05 5.23 17.73
CA LEU A 63 -3.35 5.14 17.06
C LEU A 63 -3.60 6.44 16.30
N TYR A 64 -3.89 6.31 15.04
CA TYR A 64 -4.19 7.45 14.16
C TYR A 64 -5.70 7.65 13.93
N THR A 65 -6.56 7.03 14.77
CA THR A 65 -8.02 7.16 14.68
C THR A 65 -8.45 8.63 14.61
N GLY A 66 -9.29 8.96 13.65
CA GLY A 66 -9.75 10.32 13.38
C GLY A 66 -8.82 11.16 12.51
N HIS A 67 -7.60 10.69 12.22
CA HIS A 67 -6.70 11.36 11.30
C HIS A 67 -7.10 11.12 9.85
N LEU A 68 -6.82 12.09 9.00
CA LEU A 68 -6.94 11.93 7.56
C LEU A 68 -5.71 11.18 7.04
N ALA A 69 -5.94 10.16 6.24
CA ALA A 69 -4.90 9.40 5.54
C ALA A 69 -5.13 9.46 4.04
N THR A 70 -4.05 9.47 3.27
CA THR A 70 -4.11 9.38 1.81
C THR A 70 -3.77 7.96 1.38
N VAL A 71 -4.69 7.31 0.68
CA VAL A 71 -4.46 6.02 0.03
C VAL A 71 -4.09 6.27 -1.42
N ILE A 72 -3.02 5.64 -1.89
CA ILE A 72 -2.54 5.77 -3.27
C ILE A 72 -2.44 4.40 -3.94
N GLY A 73 -2.67 4.36 -5.25
CA GLY A 73 -2.53 3.12 -6.00
C GLY A 73 -3.08 3.17 -7.43
N TRP A 74 -2.89 2.08 -8.14
CA TRP A 74 -3.41 1.83 -9.50
C TRP A 74 -4.57 0.84 -9.50
N GLY A 75 -5.18 0.61 -8.35
CA GLY A 75 -6.33 -0.29 -8.21
C GLY A 75 -7.60 0.25 -8.83
N ASP A 76 -8.67 -0.52 -8.66
CA ASP A 76 -9.99 -0.16 -9.16
C ASP A 76 -10.50 1.12 -8.48
N THR A 77 -11.09 2.01 -9.27
CA THR A 77 -11.66 3.27 -8.78
C THR A 77 -13.10 3.14 -8.28
N SER A 78 -13.70 1.96 -8.47
CA SER A 78 -15.04 1.60 -7.98
C SER A 78 -15.16 0.08 -7.83
N SER A 79 -16.20 -0.40 -7.15
CA SER A 79 -16.43 -1.84 -6.89
C SER A 79 -16.60 -2.72 -8.15
N GLU A 80 -16.85 -2.12 -9.30
CA GLU A 80 -16.93 -2.78 -10.60
C GLU A 80 -16.06 -2.05 -11.64
N GLY A 81 -15.05 -1.33 -11.15
CA GLY A 81 -14.19 -0.48 -11.95
C GLY A 81 -13.12 -1.25 -12.72
N THR A 82 -12.44 -0.52 -13.58
CA THR A 82 -11.22 -0.96 -14.24
C THR A 82 -10.02 -0.37 -13.50
N GLN A 83 -8.92 -1.09 -13.46
CA GLN A 83 -7.66 -0.57 -12.94
C GLN A 83 -7.25 0.71 -13.69
N SER A 84 -6.77 1.68 -12.94
CA SER A 84 -6.26 2.92 -13.53
C SER A 84 -4.83 2.73 -14.02
N SER A 85 -4.51 3.24 -15.21
CA SER A 85 -3.13 3.33 -15.67
C SER A 85 -2.36 4.44 -14.94
N SER A 86 -3.04 5.52 -14.58
CA SER A 86 -2.46 6.63 -13.82
C SER A 86 -2.62 6.43 -12.33
N LEU A 87 -1.58 6.78 -11.55
CA LEU A 87 -1.62 6.71 -10.09
C LEU A 87 -2.77 7.57 -9.55
N GLN A 88 -3.63 6.96 -8.76
CA GLN A 88 -4.78 7.60 -8.11
C GLN A 88 -4.51 7.83 -6.62
N GLU A 89 -5.19 8.80 -6.05
CA GLU A 89 -5.19 9.05 -4.62
C GLU A 89 -6.59 9.33 -4.09
N VAL A 90 -6.85 8.96 -2.84
CA VAL A 90 -8.08 9.29 -2.13
C VAL A 90 -7.77 9.56 -0.65
N ASN A 91 -8.41 10.58 -0.10
CA ASN A 91 -8.33 10.87 1.32
C ASN A 91 -9.44 10.15 2.08
N VAL A 92 -9.05 9.42 3.13
CA VAL A 92 -9.95 8.68 4.00
C VAL A 92 -9.67 8.99 5.46
N THR A 93 -10.71 8.95 6.30
CA THR A 93 -10.53 9.08 7.75
C THR A 93 -10.24 7.71 8.34
N ILE A 94 -9.19 7.62 9.15
CA ILE A 94 -8.86 6.41 9.89
C ILE A 94 -9.91 6.20 10.98
N ILE A 95 -10.57 5.04 10.97
CA ILE A 95 -11.55 4.64 11.98
C ILE A 95 -10.91 3.67 12.99
N SER A 96 -11.51 3.52 14.17
CA SER A 96 -11.05 2.53 15.14
C SER A 96 -11.37 1.11 14.68
N ASN A 97 -10.65 0.11 15.21
CA ASN A 97 -10.97 -1.30 14.95
C ASN A 97 -12.40 -1.66 15.39
N GLU A 98 -12.90 -1.05 16.47
CA GLU A 98 -14.27 -1.25 16.93
C GLU A 98 -15.30 -0.73 15.92
N GLN A 99 -15.09 0.46 15.40
CA GLN A 99 -15.94 1.01 14.33
C GLN A 99 -15.87 0.17 13.05
N CYS A 100 -14.67 -0.27 12.69
CA CYS A 100 -14.45 -1.14 11.53
C CYS A 100 -15.15 -2.48 11.71
N ALA A 101 -15.01 -3.15 12.87
CA ALA A 101 -15.68 -4.41 13.19
C ALA A 101 -17.21 -4.27 13.20
N THR A 102 -17.74 -3.11 13.61
CA THR A 102 -19.18 -2.85 13.54
C THR A 102 -19.67 -2.78 12.08
N ALA A 103 -18.87 -2.23 11.18
CA ALA A 103 -19.24 -2.08 9.76
C ALA A 103 -19.07 -3.38 8.96
N TYR A 104 -18.04 -4.17 9.27
CA TYR A 104 -17.65 -5.35 8.50
C TYR A 104 -17.89 -6.68 9.22
N GLY A 105 -18.36 -6.65 10.47
CA GLY A 105 -18.63 -7.83 11.29
C GLY A 105 -17.39 -8.67 11.57
N ASP A 106 -17.54 -9.99 11.50
CA ASP A 106 -16.48 -10.96 11.80
C ASP A 106 -15.33 -11.01 10.78
N GLN A 107 -15.39 -10.19 9.73
CA GLN A 107 -14.34 -10.13 8.71
C GLN A 107 -13.10 -9.35 9.16
N ILE A 108 -13.17 -8.65 10.29
CA ILE A 108 -12.05 -7.85 10.80
C ILE A 108 -11.47 -8.53 12.04
N ASN A 109 -10.21 -8.95 11.94
CA ASN A 109 -9.45 -9.44 13.07
C ASN A 109 -9.04 -8.28 13.99
N ARG A 110 -9.12 -8.53 15.30
CA ARG A 110 -8.80 -7.57 16.36
C ARG A 110 -7.37 -7.73 16.85
#